data_ce0f05d048f1d6a1c43677176a72e230
#
_entry.id   ce0f05d048f1d6a1c43677176a72e230
#
_cell.length_a   1.000
_cell.length_b   1.000
_cell.length_c   1.000
_cell.angle_alpha   90.00
_cell.angle_beta   90.00
_cell.angle_gamma   90.00
#
_symmetry.space_group_name_H-M   'P 1'
#
loop_
_entity.id
_entity.type
_entity.pdbx_description
1 polymer ?
#
loop_
_entity_poly.entity_id
_entity_poly.type
_entity_poly.pdbx_seq_one_letter_code
_entity_poly.pdbx_strand_id
1 'polypeptide(L)'
;LLELTDMVGEFQKPRYVDYDEAICAHASAGITGCTRCIDNCPTGAITPDGDKVNFDPYICAGCGACASVCPTGAARYALPAGDTLFNRLRTMLRTYLAAGGKNPNLLVADTEYGDDMIDAMARNGGGLPANVLPFSVNEVTMIGLDFLLAAGAFGAERVLVLLGPQKSGEKDGLEDEMALAEAI
;
A
#
# COMPACT_ATOMS: atom_id res chain seq x y z
N LEU A 1 29.44 -19.79 -2.34
CA LEU A 1 30.36 -19.46 -1.23
C LEU A 1 30.87 -18.01 -1.31
N LEU A 2 31.19 -17.49 -2.52
CA LEU A 2 31.60 -16.09 -2.69
C LEU A 2 30.48 -15.09 -2.38
N GLU A 3 29.23 -15.41 -2.72
CA GLU A 3 28.06 -14.57 -2.42
C GLU A 3 27.83 -14.41 -0.91
N LEU A 4 28.20 -15.39 -0.09
CA LEU A 4 28.07 -15.33 1.36
C LEU A 4 29.07 -14.37 2.01
N THR A 5 30.24 -14.16 1.39
CA THR A 5 31.23 -13.19 1.88
C THR A 5 30.79 -11.75 1.68
N ASP A 6 29.98 -11.48 0.65
CA ASP A 6 29.44 -10.16 0.37
C ASP A 6 28.25 -9.80 1.31
N MET A 7 27.74 -10.79 2.06
CA MET A 7 26.68 -10.59 3.07
C MET A 7 27.24 -10.23 4.46
N VAL A 8 28.56 -10.17 4.63
CA VAL A 8 29.20 -9.76 5.89
C VAL A 8 29.40 -8.25 5.88
N GLY A 9 28.70 -7.54 6.76
CA GLY A 9 28.82 -6.09 6.87
C GLY A 9 27.66 -5.44 7.64
N GLU A 10 27.66 -4.13 7.73
CA GLU A 10 26.54 -3.35 8.24
C GLU A 10 25.63 -2.96 7.07
N PHE A 11 24.36 -3.34 7.16
CA PHE A 11 23.35 -3.00 6.16
C PHE A 11 22.34 -2.06 6.77
N GLN A 12 22.02 -0.97 6.05
CA GLN A 12 20.93 -0.08 6.43
C GLN A 12 19.62 -0.64 5.90
N LYS A 13 18.71 -0.96 6.82
CA LYS A 13 17.34 -1.32 6.46
C LYS A 13 16.51 -0.05 6.30
N PRO A 14 15.75 0.13 5.20
CA PRO A 14 14.87 1.27 5.05
C PRO A 14 13.81 1.30 6.15
N ARG A 15 13.45 2.50 6.59
CA ARG A 15 12.29 2.70 7.45
C ARG A 15 11.07 2.82 6.56
N TYR A 16 10.21 1.80 6.58
CA TYR A 16 9.05 1.72 5.70
C TYR A 16 7.85 2.52 6.19
N VAL A 17 7.77 2.81 7.49
CA VAL A 17 6.62 3.45 8.12
C VAL A 17 7.09 4.62 8.98
N ASP A 18 6.50 5.79 8.73
CA ASP A 18 6.58 6.94 9.62
C ASP A 18 5.40 6.91 10.59
N TYR A 19 5.67 7.17 11.87
CA TYR A 19 4.66 7.16 12.92
C TYR A 19 4.66 8.47 13.69
N ASP A 20 3.46 9.06 13.78
CA ASP A 20 3.18 10.28 14.53
C ASP A 20 2.28 9.93 15.74
N GLU A 21 2.90 9.83 16.92
CA GLU A 21 2.18 9.46 18.14
C GLU A 21 1.15 10.51 18.57
N ALA A 22 1.33 11.78 18.19
CA ALA A 22 0.45 12.86 18.63
C ALA A 22 -0.98 12.76 18.09
N ILE A 23 -1.14 12.11 16.94
CA ILE A 23 -2.46 11.90 16.29
C ILE A 23 -2.93 10.45 16.36
N CYS A 24 -2.20 9.58 17.05
CA CYS A 24 -2.56 8.17 17.17
C CYS A 24 -3.79 7.96 18.05
N ALA A 25 -4.79 7.27 17.53
CA ALA A 25 -6.02 6.97 18.28
C ALA A 25 -5.82 5.93 19.41
N HIS A 26 -4.70 5.20 19.42
CA HIS A 26 -4.30 4.34 20.53
C HIS A 26 -3.87 5.16 21.74
N ALA A 27 -3.18 6.28 21.49
CA ALA A 27 -2.57 7.14 22.50
C ALA A 27 -3.55 8.08 23.24
N SER A 28 -4.68 8.44 22.60
CA SER A 28 -5.45 9.63 23.02
C SER A 28 -6.51 9.38 24.10
N ALA A 29 -6.72 8.13 24.54
CA ALA A 29 -7.92 7.81 25.32
C ALA A 29 -7.67 7.38 26.78
N GLY A 30 -6.43 7.13 27.20
CA GLY A 30 -6.10 6.58 28.54
C GLY A 30 -6.68 5.18 28.78
N ILE A 31 -7.22 4.57 27.75
CA ILE A 31 -7.74 3.20 27.69
C ILE A 31 -7.17 2.54 26.46
N THR A 32 -7.22 1.22 26.37
CA THR A 32 -6.86 0.52 25.11
C THR A 32 -7.72 1.06 23.99
N GLY A 33 -7.09 1.85 23.12
CA GLY A 33 -7.76 2.52 22.02
C GLY A 33 -7.73 1.68 20.75
N CYS A 34 -7.43 2.32 19.59
CA CYS A 34 -7.35 1.67 18.30
C CYS A 34 -6.21 0.63 18.28
N THR A 35 -6.49 -0.59 17.80
CA THR A 35 -5.49 -1.68 17.64
C THR A 35 -5.30 -2.09 16.19
N ARG A 36 -5.94 -1.40 15.22
CA ARG A 36 -6.00 -1.82 13.80
C ARG A 36 -4.63 -2.11 13.20
N CYS A 37 -3.62 -1.28 13.45
CA CYS A 37 -2.27 -1.51 12.92
C CYS A 37 -1.57 -2.70 13.57
N ILE A 38 -1.86 -2.99 14.84
CA ILE A 38 -1.33 -4.15 15.57
C ILE A 38 -1.93 -5.43 15.00
N ASP A 39 -3.25 -5.46 14.86
CA ASP A 39 -4.03 -6.62 14.42
C ASP A 39 -3.72 -6.99 12.96
N ASN A 40 -3.41 -6.00 12.13
CA ASN A 40 -3.09 -6.18 10.70
C ASN A 40 -1.59 -6.37 10.41
N CYS A 41 -0.72 -6.39 11.41
CA CYS A 41 0.72 -6.57 11.18
C CYS A 41 1.09 -8.05 11.05
N PRO A 42 1.42 -8.57 9.84
CA PRO A 42 1.67 -10.00 9.64
C PRO A 42 2.94 -10.50 10.34
N THR A 43 3.89 -9.59 10.61
CA THR A 43 5.17 -9.95 11.25
C THR A 43 5.19 -9.69 12.74
N GLY A 44 4.14 -9.06 13.30
CA GLY A 44 4.12 -8.66 14.71
C GLY A 44 5.14 -7.56 15.06
N ALA A 45 5.54 -6.76 14.07
CA ALA A 45 6.48 -5.66 14.25
C ALA A 45 5.90 -4.48 15.06
N ILE A 46 4.58 -4.49 15.30
CA ILE A 46 3.88 -3.41 16.02
C ILE A 46 3.36 -3.95 17.35
N THR A 47 3.81 -3.33 18.43
CA THR A 47 3.44 -3.73 19.79
C THR A 47 2.88 -2.55 20.59
N PRO A 48 1.94 -2.79 21.51
CA PRO A 48 1.52 -1.76 22.47
C PRO A 48 2.68 -1.30 23.34
N ASP A 49 2.77 0.00 23.59
CA ASP A 49 3.73 0.60 24.52
C ASP A 49 3.04 1.70 25.35
N GLY A 50 2.33 1.28 26.38
CA GLY A 50 1.48 2.16 27.20
C GLY A 50 0.38 2.81 26.36
N ASP A 51 0.38 4.13 26.30
CA ASP A 51 -0.61 4.91 25.55
C ASP A 51 -0.28 5.05 24.06
N LYS A 52 0.79 4.43 23.57
CA LYS A 52 1.24 4.47 22.19
C LYS A 52 1.57 3.08 21.65
N VAL A 53 1.92 3.01 20.38
CA VAL A 53 2.42 1.81 19.73
C VAL A 53 3.90 1.98 19.37
N ASN A 54 4.65 0.90 19.49
CA ASN A 54 6.03 0.84 19.06
C ASN A 54 6.14 0.07 17.75
N PHE A 55 6.91 0.62 16.79
CA PHE A 55 7.24 -0.01 15.52
C PHE A 55 8.69 -0.51 15.55
N ASP A 56 8.88 -1.82 15.49
CA ASP A 56 10.23 -2.40 15.35
C ASP A 56 10.64 -2.41 13.88
N PRO A 57 11.62 -1.56 13.47
CA PRO A 57 12.03 -1.47 12.07
C PRO A 57 12.77 -2.73 11.59
N TYR A 58 13.32 -3.54 12.50
CA TYR A 58 14.06 -4.74 12.14
C TYR A 58 13.14 -5.92 11.84
N ILE A 59 11.99 -6.00 12.51
CA ILE A 59 10.95 -7.02 12.27
C ILE A 59 10.03 -6.61 11.12
N CYS A 60 9.85 -5.32 10.88
CA CYS A 60 8.95 -4.78 9.86
C CYS A 60 9.32 -5.30 8.47
N ALA A 61 8.38 -5.96 7.78
CA ALA A 61 8.55 -6.44 6.41
C ALA A 61 8.30 -5.37 5.32
N GLY A 62 7.76 -4.20 5.70
CA GLY A 62 7.49 -3.13 4.74
C GLY A 62 6.23 -3.30 3.91
N CYS A 63 5.30 -4.16 4.31
CA CYS A 63 4.05 -4.42 3.57
C CYS A 63 3.07 -3.24 3.52
N GLY A 64 3.14 -2.31 4.47
CA GLY A 64 2.28 -1.11 4.49
C GLY A 64 0.87 -1.31 5.02
N ALA A 65 0.43 -2.52 5.39
CA ALA A 65 -0.91 -2.81 5.89
C ALA A 65 -1.31 -1.97 7.12
N CYS A 66 -0.35 -1.63 7.98
CA CYS A 66 -0.59 -0.77 9.14
C CYS A 66 -0.93 0.68 8.72
N ALA A 67 -0.39 1.16 7.62
CA ALA A 67 -0.67 2.50 7.10
C ALA A 67 -2.04 2.54 6.41
N SER A 68 -2.41 1.50 5.64
CA SER A 68 -3.70 1.42 4.95
C SER A 68 -4.89 1.47 5.91
N VAL A 69 -4.81 0.76 7.03
CA VAL A 69 -5.90 0.68 8.01
C VAL A 69 -5.87 1.77 9.08
N CYS A 70 -4.92 2.71 9.05
CA CYS A 70 -4.78 3.73 10.09
C CYS A 70 -5.83 4.85 9.93
N PRO A 71 -6.84 4.96 10.81
CA PRO A 71 -7.95 5.91 10.62
C PRO A 71 -7.54 7.36 10.82
N THR A 72 -6.42 7.62 11.50
CA THR A 72 -5.93 8.97 11.78
C THR A 72 -4.74 9.37 10.90
N GLY A 73 -4.19 8.44 10.13
CA GLY A 73 -2.95 8.66 9.39
C GLY A 73 -1.71 8.81 10.29
N ALA A 74 -1.78 8.33 11.53
CA ALA A 74 -0.62 8.30 12.44
C ALA A 74 0.48 7.37 11.93
N ALA A 75 0.13 6.22 11.40
CA ALA A 75 1.02 5.35 10.65
C ALA A 75 0.92 5.71 9.17
N ARG A 76 2.05 6.05 8.54
CA ARG A 76 2.12 6.42 7.10
C ARG A 76 3.20 5.61 6.42
N TYR A 77 2.92 5.17 5.21
CA TYR A 77 3.92 4.50 4.41
C TYR A 77 4.95 5.51 3.85
N ALA A 78 6.23 5.18 3.97
CA ALA A 78 7.33 6.09 3.63
C ALA A 78 8.00 5.80 2.27
N LEU A 79 7.70 4.66 1.62
CA LEU A 79 8.33 4.21 0.38
C LEU A 79 7.33 3.72 -0.69
N PRO A 80 6.87 4.61 -1.58
CA PRO A 80 7.11 6.05 -1.60
C PRO A 80 6.27 6.79 -0.55
N ALA A 81 6.69 7.99 -0.18
CA ALA A 81 5.87 8.87 0.65
C ALA A 81 4.53 9.19 -0.02
N GLY A 82 3.47 9.38 0.78
CA GLY A 82 2.11 9.56 0.32
C GLY A 82 1.98 10.66 -0.75
N ASP A 83 2.60 11.82 -0.57
CA ASP A 83 2.58 12.91 -1.56
C ASP A 83 3.08 12.46 -2.95
N THR A 84 4.11 11.64 -3.00
CA THR A 84 4.63 11.09 -4.26
C THR A 84 3.62 10.14 -4.89
N LEU A 85 3.02 9.26 -4.09
CA LEU A 85 2.03 8.30 -4.54
C LEU A 85 0.81 9.00 -5.15
N PHE A 86 0.21 9.94 -4.41
CA PHE A 86 -0.97 10.67 -4.86
C PHE A 86 -0.69 11.58 -6.06
N ASN A 87 0.49 12.21 -6.14
CA ASN A 87 0.89 13.00 -7.30
C ASN A 87 1.06 12.15 -8.57
N ARG A 88 1.65 10.96 -8.45
CA ARG A 88 1.74 9.99 -9.56
C ARG A 88 0.35 9.58 -10.05
N LEU A 89 -0.52 9.17 -9.12
CA LEU A 89 -1.90 8.77 -9.40
C LEU A 89 -2.67 9.86 -10.13
N ARG A 90 -2.66 11.08 -9.55
CA ARG A 90 -3.33 12.25 -10.14
C ARG A 90 -2.80 12.58 -11.53
N THR A 91 -1.49 12.59 -11.70
CA THR A 91 -0.86 12.93 -12.98
C THR A 91 -1.24 11.93 -14.05
N MET A 92 -1.17 10.64 -13.74
CA MET A 92 -1.51 9.57 -14.68
C MET A 92 -2.97 9.65 -15.15
N LEU A 93 -3.92 9.70 -14.22
CA LEU A 93 -5.34 9.73 -14.54
C LEU A 93 -5.72 11.01 -15.31
N ARG A 94 -5.24 12.17 -14.85
CA ARG A 94 -5.52 13.44 -15.56
C ARG A 94 -4.91 13.50 -16.94
N THR A 95 -3.70 13.00 -17.13
CA THR A 95 -3.05 12.95 -18.45
C THR A 95 -3.82 12.05 -19.39
N TYR A 96 -4.23 10.87 -18.95
CA TYR A 96 -5.04 9.94 -19.72
C TYR A 96 -6.36 10.58 -20.17
N LEU A 97 -7.10 11.19 -19.26
CA LEU A 97 -8.37 11.85 -19.55
C LEU A 97 -8.19 13.07 -20.46
N ALA A 98 -7.15 13.88 -20.26
CA ALA A 98 -6.84 15.04 -21.09
C ALA A 98 -6.45 14.64 -22.54
N ALA A 99 -5.87 13.46 -22.70
CA ALA A 99 -5.57 12.89 -24.02
C ALA A 99 -6.81 12.29 -24.72
N GLY A 100 -8.00 12.39 -24.13
CA GLY A 100 -9.26 11.89 -24.69
C GLY A 100 -9.58 10.44 -24.28
N GLY A 101 -8.83 9.86 -23.36
CA GLY A 101 -9.12 8.56 -22.77
C GLY A 101 -10.45 8.57 -22.04
N LYS A 102 -11.12 7.41 -22.00
CA LYS A 102 -12.44 7.26 -21.37
C LYS A 102 -12.42 6.05 -20.45
N ASN A 103 -13.21 6.14 -19.39
CA ASN A 103 -13.47 5.03 -18.46
C ASN A 103 -12.17 4.36 -17.97
N PRO A 104 -11.23 5.11 -17.36
CA PRO A 104 -9.98 4.52 -16.92
C PRO A 104 -10.21 3.55 -15.76
N ASN A 105 -9.74 2.33 -15.92
CA ASN A 105 -9.65 1.34 -14.86
C ASN A 105 -8.21 1.33 -14.35
N LEU A 106 -8.02 1.61 -13.07
CA LEU A 106 -6.71 1.57 -12.44
C LEU A 106 -6.39 0.13 -12.04
N LEU A 107 -5.29 -0.43 -12.53
CA LEU A 107 -4.79 -1.73 -12.10
C LEU A 107 -3.58 -1.52 -11.19
N VAL A 108 -3.79 -1.62 -9.89
CA VAL A 108 -2.72 -1.54 -8.89
C VAL A 108 -2.01 -2.88 -8.82
N ALA A 109 -0.70 -2.87 -8.94
CA ALA A 109 0.14 -4.07 -8.95
C ALA A 109 1.41 -3.82 -8.15
N ASP A 110 1.94 -4.85 -7.47
CA ASP A 110 3.24 -4.75 -6.82
C ASP A 110 4.40 -4.96 -7.81
N THR A 111 5.59 -4.53 -7.38
CA THR A 111 6.80 -4.62 -8.21
C THR A 111 7.39 -6.02 -8.29
N GLU A 112 7.02 -6.95 -7.40
CA GLU A 112 7.59 -8.29 -7.37
C GLU A 112 6.85 -9.28 -8.26
N TYR A 113 5.51 -9.33 -8.14
CA TYR A 113 4.67 -10.27 -8.87
C TYR A 113 3.85 -9.60 -9.96
N GLY A 114 3.25 -8.46 -9.62
CA GLY A 114 2.28 -7.81 -10.47
C GLY A 114 2.89 -7.23 -11.74
N ASP A 115 4.01 -6.55 -11.65
CA ASP A 115 4.72 -5.99 -12.82
C ASP A 115 5.19 -7.11 -13.77
N ASP A 116 5.76 -8.19 -13.22
CA ASP A 116 6.19 -9.35 -14.02
C ASP A 116 5.00 -10.03 -14.73
N MET A 117 3.85 -10.13 -14.08
CA MET A 117 2.64 -10.70 -14.67
C MET A 117 2.12 -9.82 -15.81
N ILE A 118 2.08 -8.49 -15.62
CA ILE A 118 1.66 -7.53 -16.66
C ILE A 118 2.60 -7.61 -17.87
N ASP A 119 3.90 -7.66 -17.62
CA ASP A 119 4.92 -7.84 -18.66
C ASP A 119 4.76 -9.16 -19.41
N ALA A 120 4.50 -10.25 -18.71
CA ALA A 120 4.25 -11.56 -19.32
C ALA A 120 2.99 -11.54 -20.21
N MET A 121 1.93 -10.89 -19.76
CA MET A 121 0.71 -10.70 -20.57
C MET A 121 0.97 -9.88 -21.83
N ALA A 122 1.80 -8.84 -21.75
CA ALA A 122 2.16 -8.02 -22.88
C ALA A 122 3.02 -8.79 -23.92
N ARG A 123 3.93 -9.66 -23.45
CA ARG A 123 4.84 -10.43 -24.34
C ARG A 123 4.18 -11.64 -24.98
N ASN A 124 3.30 -12.33 -24.25
CA ASN A 124 2.74 -13.63 -24.66
C ASN A 124 1.26 -13.56 -25.03
N GLY A 125 0.62 -12.41 -24.90
CA GLY A 125 -0.81 -12.21 -25.14
C GLY A 125 -1.11 -10.87 -25.81
N GLY A 126 -2.35 -10.40 -25.64
CA GLY A 126 -2.82 -9.11 -26.18
C GLY A 126 -2.47 -7.90 -25.30
N GLY A 127 -1.79 -8.09 -24.18
CA GLY A 127 -1.55 -7.04 -23.18
C GLY A 127 -2.81 -6.62 -22.44
N LEU A 128 -2.73 -5.48 -21.76
CA LEU A 128 -3.88 -4.89 -21.06
C LEU A 128 -4.80 -4.13 -22.05
N PRO A 129 -6.12 -4.10 -21.82
CA PRO A 129 -7.01 -3.20 -22.55
C PRO A 129 -6.55 -1.75 -22.45
N ALA A 130 -6.79 -0.94 -23.50
CA ALA A 130 -6.28 0.43 -23.58
C ALA A 130 -6.77 1.37 -22.45
N ASN A 131 -7.88 1.04 -21.81
CA ASN A 131 -8.43 1.79 -20.69
C ASN A 131 -8.04 1.21 -19.32
N VAL A 132 -7.21 0.18 -19.26
CA VAL A 132 -6.63 -0.36 -18.03
C VAL A 132 -5.24 0.22 -17.84
N LEU A 133 -5.09 1.06 -16.83
CA LEU A 133 -3.86 1.78 -16.53
C LEU A 133 -3.11 1.08 -15.39
N PRO A 134 -1.95 0.47 -15.67
CA PRO A 134 -1.16 -0.15 -14.62
C PRO A 134 -0.54 0.91 -13.70
N PHE A 135 -0.66 0.69 -12.41
CA PHE A 135 -0.09 1.53 -11.37
C PHE A 135 0.73 0.68 -10.41
N SER A 136 2.03 0.77 -10.57
CA SER A 136 2.99 -0.02 -9.78
C SER A 136 3.22 0.62 -8.42
N VAL A 137 3.13 -0.20 -7.37
CA VAL A 137 3.42 0.16 -5.98
C VAL A 137 4.41 -0.84 -5.39
N ASN A 138 5.07 -0.47 -4.29
CA ASN A 138 5.99 -1.41 -3.64
C ASN A 138 5.23 -2.65 -3.12
N GLU A 139 4.10 -2.41 -2.44
CA GLU A 139 3.24 -3.45 -1.88
C GLU A 139 1.77 -3.09 -2.05
N VAL A 140 0.94 -4.00 -2.56
CA VAL A 140 -0.49 -3.70 -2.76
C VAL A 140 -1.26 -3.54 -1.45
N THR A 141 -0.79 -4.15 -0.37
CA THR A 141 -1.41 -4.05 0.96
C THR A 141 -1.26 -2.66 1.61
N MET A 142 -0.43 -1.78 1.03
CA MET A 142 -0.34 -0.37 1.45
C MET A 142 -1.53 0.49 0.99
N ILE A 143 -2.37 -0.03 0.10
CA ILE A 143 -3.52 0.69 -0.45
C ILE A 143 -4.63 0.75 0.59
N GLY A 144 -4.98 1.95 1.02
CA GLY A 144 -6.06 2.22 1.97
C GLY A 144 -7.21 3.00 1.35
N LEU A 145 -8.21 3.30 2.18
CA LEU A 145 -9.40 4.04 1.79
C LEU A 145 -9.06 5.39 1.12
N ASP A 146 -8.07 6.10 1.63
CA ASP A 146 -7.62 7.39 1.11
C ASP A 146 -7.16 7.31 -0.35
N PHE A 147 -6.41 6.26 -0.70
CA PHE A 147 -5.97 6.01 -2.07
C PHE A 147 -7.15 5.65 -2.97
N LEU A 148 -8.06 4.78 -2.51
CA LEU A 148 -9.22 4.34 -3.27
C LEU A 148 -10.14 5.53 -3.59
N LEU A 149 -10.44 6.35 -2.60
CA LEU A 149 -11.24 7.57 -2.78
C LEU A 149 -10.54 8.61 -3.67
N ALA A 150 -9.23 8.78 -3.53
CA ALA A 150 -8.47 9.68 -4.39
C ALA A 150 -8.46 9.20 -5.85
N ALA A 151 -8.36 7.90 -6.10
CA ALA A 151 -8.45 7.35 -7.45
C ALA A 151 -9.78 7.70 -8.12
N GLY A 152 -10.90 7.51 -7.42
CA GLY A 152 -12.22 7.92 -7.89
C GLY A 152 -12.32 9.43 -8.12
N ALA A 153 -11.84 10.24 -7.18
CA ALA A 153 -11.83 11.70 -7.28
C ALA A 153 -10.96 12.23 -8.44
N PHE A 154 -9.92 11.50 -8.84
CA PHE A 154 -9.09 11.83 -9.99
C PHE A 154 -9.63 11.29 -11.31
N GLY A 155 -10.72 10.52 -11.28
CA GLY A 155 -11.48 10.09 -12.45
C GLY A 155 -11.29 8.62 -12.83
N ALA A 156 -10.76 7.77 -11.95
CA ALA A 156 -10.80 6.32 -12.16
C ALA A 156 -12.25 5.83 -12.08
N GLU A 157 -12.67 4.99 -13.03
CA GLU A 157 -13.99 4.35 -13.01
C GLU A 157 -14.00 3.13 -12.07
N ARG A 158 -12.88 2.43 -12.03
CA ARG A 158 -12.67 1.26 -11.15
C ARG A 158 -11.23 1.22 -10.68
N VAL A 159 -11.04 0.66 -9.50
CA VAL A 159 -9.73 0.25 -8.98
C VAL A 159 -9.71 -1.26 -8.88
N LEU A 160 -8.75 -1.87 -9.53
CA LEU A 160 -8.48 -3.31 -9.52
C LEU A 160 -7.14 -3.50 -8.81
N VAL A 161 -7.05 -4.46 -7.92
CA VAL A 161 -5.80 -4.79 -7.22
C VAL A 161 -5.36 -6.18 -7.64
N LEU A 162 -4.16 -6.28 -8.20
CA LEU A 162 -3.54 -7.55 -8.55
C LEU A 162 -2.74 -8.09 -7.36
N LEU A 163 -3.33 -9.04 -6.67
CA LEU A 163 -2.72 -9.66 -5.49
C LEU A 163 -1.98 -10.94 -5.89
N GLY A 164 -0.68 -11.02 -5.57
CA GLY A 164 0.11 -12.22 -5.77
C GLY A 164 -0.36 -13.38 -4.89
N PRO A 165 -0.24 -14.64 -5.36
CA PRO A 165 -0.71 -15.82 -4.61
C PRO A 165 -0.08 -15.96 -3.23
N GLN A 166 1.15 -15.47 -3.05
CA GLN A 166 1.89 -15.52 -1.79
C GLN A 166 1.31 -14.59 -0.71
N LYS A 167 0.53 -13.57 -1.11
CA LYS A 167 -0.08 -12.56 -0.25
C LYS A 167 -1.57 -12.81 0.05
N SER A 168 -2.07 -13.98 -0.33
CA SER A 168 -3.49 -14.33 -0.12
C SER A 168 -3.91 -14.33 1.36
N GLY A 169 -2.99 -14.51 2.29
CA GLY A 169 -3.23 -14.41 3.74
C GLY A 169 -3.25 -12.98 4.30
N GLU A 170 -2.86 -11.97 3.50
CA GLU A 170 -2.76 -10.57 3.92
C GLU A 170 -3.87 -9.69 3.32
N LYS A 171 -4.84 -10.30 2.66
CA LYS A 171 -5.87 -9.61 1.88
C LYS A 171 -6.99 -9.00 2.73
N ASP A 172 -7.25 -9.52 3.93
CA ASP A 172 -8.44 -9.18 4.71
C ASP A 172 -8.55 -7.68 4.98
N GLY A 173 -7.45 -7.03 5.41
CA GLY A 173 -7.42 -5.59 5.62
C GLY A 173 -7.66 -4.77 4.34
N LEU A 174 -7.15 -5.24 3.19
CA LEU A 174 -7.37 -4.61 1.90
C LEU A 174 -8.83 -4.78 1.45
N GLU A 175 -9.41 -5.97 1.60
CA GLU A 175 -10.82 -6.25 1.27
C GLU A 175 -11.76 -5.38 2.12
N ASP A 176 -11.47 -5.19 3.41
CA ASP A 176 -12.24 -4.30 4.29
C ASP A 176 -12.19 -2.83 3.82
N GLU A 177 -11.02 -2.31 3.45
CA GLU A 177 -10.89 -0.95 2.95
C GLU A 177 -11.56 -0.77 1.57
N MET A 178 -11.50 -1.78 0.70
CA MET A 178 -12.22 -1.78 -0.59
C MET A 178 -13.74 -1.79 -0.37
N ALA A 179 -14.25 -2.64 0.52
CA ALA A 179 -15.67 -2.69 0.84
C ALA A 179 -16.16 -1.36 1.45
N LEU A 180 -15.33 -0.71 2.26
CA LEU A 180 -15.65 0.61 2.81
C LEU A 180 -15.71 1.66 1.71
N ALA A 181 -14.79 1.64 0.75
CA ALA A 181 -14.77 2.56 -0.38
C ALA A 181 -15.98 2.38 -1.32
N GLU A 182 -16.47 1.15 -1.49
CA GLU A 182 -17.67 0.86 -2.29
C GLU A 182 -18.98 1.34 -1.63
N ALA A 183 -18.97 1.51 -0.31
CA ALA A 183 -20.13 1.98 0.46
C ALA A 183 -20.31 3.51 0.45
N ILE A 184 -19.33 4.25 -0.03
CA ILE A 184 -19.31 5.73 -0.11
C ILE A 184 -19.65 6.22 -1.51
#